data_7bd4187584b1fd6972d1e2bb9bbbdfb3
#
_entry.id   7bd4187584b1fd6972d1e2bb9bbbdfb3
#
_cell.length_a   1.000
_cell.length_b   1.000
_cell.length_c   1.000
_cell.angle_alpha   90.00
_cell.angle_beta   90.00
_cell.angle_gamma   90.00
#
_symmetry.space_group_name_H-M   'P 1'
#
loop_
_entity.id
_entity.type
_entity.pdbx_description
1 polymer ?
#
loop_
_entity_poly.entity_id
_entity_poly.type
_entity_poly.pdbx_seq_one_letter_code
_entity_poly.pdbx_strand_id
1 'polypeptide(L)'
;MSQVEIRKVNQDELSLLQKIAIQTFRETFAFDNTAEQLQNFFDEAYTLSALKLELADKESETYFILMSGKAAGFLKVNWDSSQTEQVLEDAFEIQRVYILKAYQGLGLGKQLFEFALERAQISGLSWVWLGVWEKNVKAQLLYAKYGFEQFSKHSFFVGNKVDTDWLLKKSLS
;
A
#
# COMPACT_ATOMS: atom_id res chain seq x y z
N MET A 1 7.86 -26.85 -4.13
CA MET A 1 7.03 -25.92 -3.34
C MET A 1 7.51 -24.48 -3.57
N SER A 2 6.56 -23.60 -3.78
CA SER A 2 6.88 -22.18 -3.88
C SER A 2 7.18 -21.62 -2.49
N GLN A 3 8.29 -20.93 -2.37
CA GLN A 3 8.71 -20.31 -1.12
C GLN A 3 8.30 -18.85 -1.12
N VAL A 4 7.61 -18.42 -0.06
CA VAL A 4 7.16 -17.04 0.13
C VAL A 4 8.01 -16.40 1.21
N GLU A 5 8.50 -15.19 0.93
CA GLU A 5 9.28 -14.41 1.87
C GLU A 5 8.80 -12.97 1.87
N ILE A 6 8.73 -12.34 3.04
CA ILE A 6 8.46 -10.91 3.18
C ILE A 6 9.67 -10.29 3.85
N ARG A 7 10.29 -9.30 3.20
CA ARG A 7 11.47 -8.62 3.73
C ARG A 7 11.50 -7.15 3.33
N LYS A 8 12.26 -6.35 4.07
CA LYS A 8 12.40 -4.94 3.73
C LYS A 8 13.10 -4.77 2.39
N VAL A 9 12.68 -3.72 1.66
CA VAL A 9 13.32 -3.29 0.42
C VAL A 9 14.63 -2.61 0.77
N ASN A 10 15.72 -2.96 0.08
CA ASN A 10 17.04 -2.36 0.25
C ASN A 10 17.19 -1.12 -0.65
N GLN A 11 18.08 -0.20 -0.25
CA GLN A 11 18.35 1.03 -1.00
C GLN A 11 18.87 0.76 -2.42
N ASP A 12 19.54 -0.37 -2.63
CA ASP A 12 20.04 -0.76 -3.96
C ASP A 12 18.96 -1.41 -4.84
N GLU A 13 17.73 -1.54 -4.33
CA GLU A 13 16.60 -2.12 -5.05
C GLU A 13 15.57 -1.06 -5.52
N LEU A 14 15.96 0.21 -5.55
CA LEU A 14 15.06 1.30 -5.95
C LEU A 14 14.45 1.10 -7.33
N SER A 15 15.24 0.67 -8.31
CA SER A 15 14.74 0.45 -9.67
C SER A 15 13.72 -0.67 -9.72
N LEU A 16 13.94 -1.74 -8.96
CA LEU A 16 12.97 -2.84 -8.86
C LEU A 16 11.70 -2.38 -8.17
N LEU A 17 11.81 -1.64 -7.08
CA LEU A 17 10.66 -1.09 -6.36
C LEU A 17 9.84 -0.18 -7.28
N GLN A 18 10.48 0.72 -8.02
CA GLN A 18 9.81 1.60 -8.97
C GLN A 18 9.03 0.80 -10.02
N LYS A 19 9.66 -0.22 -10.59
CA LYS A 19 9.02 -1.08 -11.59
C LYS A 19 7.78 -1.76 -11.03
N ILE A 20 7.87 -2.35 -9.84
CA ILE A 20 6.76 -3.04 -9.19
C ILE A 20 5.64 -2.05 -8.82
N ALA A 21 6.00 -0.89 -8.28
CA ALA A 21 5.02 0.13 -7.88
C ALA A 21 4.24 0.65 -9.10
N ILE A 22 4.92 0.98 -10.19
CA ILE A 22 4.28 1.46 -11.41
C ILE A 22 3.39 0.37 -12.01
N GLN A 23 3.90 -0.85 -12.12
CA GLN A 23 3.15 -1.95 -12.73
C GLN A 23 1.89 -2.29 -11.93
N THR A 24 1.99 -2.40 -10.61
CA THR A 24 0.83 -2.73 -9.77
C THR A 24 -0.22 -1.62 -9.79
N PHE A 25 0.21 -0.36 -9.78
CA PHE A 25 -0.71 0.77 -9.87
C PHE A 25 -1.43 0.78 -11.22
N ARG A 26 -0.68 0.58 -12.30
CA ARG A 26 -1.26 0.52 -13.64
C ARG A 26 -2.29 -0.62 -13.74
N GLU A 27 -1.96 -1.79 -13.24
CA GLU A 27 -2.88 -2.94 -13.25
C GLU A 27 -4.16 -2.68 -12.46
N THR A 28 -4.08 -1.87 -11.41
CA THR A 28 -5.23 -1.54 -10.56
C THR A 28 -6.11 -0.46 -11.17
N PHE A 29 -5.51 0.58 -11.78
CA PHE A 29 -6.23 1.81 -12.14
C PHE A 29 -6.34 2.07 -13.64
N ALA A 30 -5.70 1.26 -14.52
CA ALA A 30 -5.67 1.55 -15.96
C ALA A 30 -7.05 1.54 -16.61
N PHE A 31 -7.98 0.73 -16.12
CA PHE A 31 -9.34 0.65 -16.70
C PHE A 31 -10.15 1.93 -16.48
N ASP A 32 -9.79 2.75 -15.50
CA ASP A 32 -10.51 3.96 -15.11
C ASP A 32 -9.70 5.24 -15.36
N ASN A 33 -8.50 5.13 -15.93
CA ASN A 33 -7.59 6.27 -16.14
C ASN A 33 -6.88 6.15 -17.48
N THR A 34 -6.59 7.32 -18.10
CA THR A 34 -5.81 7.36 -19.34
C THR A 34 -4.32 7.13 -19.04
N ALA A 35 -3.56 6.77 -20.08
CA ALA A 35 -2.10 6.63 -19.97
C ALA A 35 -1.45 7.92 -19.47
N GLU A 36 -1.93 9.09 -19.91
CA GLU A 36 -1.41 10.39 -19.48
C GLU A 36 -1.69 10.64 -18.00
N GLN A 37 -2.91 10.35 -17.54
CA GLN A 37 -3.27 10.49 -16.12
C GLN A 37 -2.39 9.62 -15.24
N LEU A 38 -2.13 8.38 -15.65
CA LEU A 38 -1.25 7.46 -14.92
C LEU A 38 0.18 7.99 -14.91
N GLN A 39 0.70 8.47 -16.06
CA GLN A 39 2.06 8.99 -16.15
C GLN A 39 2.26 10.20 -15.24
N ASN A 40 1.29 11.11 -15.19
CA ASN A 40 1.34 12.27 -14.29
C ASN A 40 1.43 11.84 -12.83
N PHE A 41 0.70 10.80 -12.46
CA PHE A 41 0.79 10.25 -11.11
C PHE A 41 2.18 9.65 -10.84
N PHE A 42 2.73 8.88 -11.78
CA PHE A 42 4.05 8.26 -11.62
C PHE A 42 5.17 9.30 -11.53
N ASP A 43 5.04 10.40 -12.24
CA ASP A 43 6.03 11.49 -12.25
C ASP A 43 6.11 12.20 -10.89
N GLU A 44 5.07 12.10 -10.08
CA GLU A 44 5.07 12.66 -8.71
C GLU A 44 5.41 11.60 -7.66
N ALA A 45 4.71 10.48 -7.68
CA ALA A 45 4.71 9.52 -6.58
C ALA A 45 5.79 8.45 -6.69
N TYR A 46 6.15 8.05 -7.90
CA TYR A 46 7.01 6.89 -8.12
C TYR A 46 8.30 7.19 -8.86
N THR A 47 8.81 8.41 -8.73
CA THR A 47 10.17 8.72 -9.20
C THR A 47 11.18 8.02 -8.30
N LEU A 48 12.38 7.77 -8.81
CA LEU A 48 13.46 7.18 -8.01
C LEU A 48 13.80 8.04 -6.80
N SER A 49 13.82 9.38 -6.96
CA SER A 49 14.10 10.28 -5.84
C SER A 49 13.01 10.25 -4.78
N ALA A 50 11.73 10.19 -5.16
CA ALA A 50 10.62 10.10 -4.22
C ALA A 50 10.70 8.79 -3.42
N LEU A 51 10.92 7.66 -4.11
CA LEU A 51 11.02 6.36 -3.47
C LEU A 51 12.25 6.25 -2.57
N LYS A 52 13.36 6.87 -2.98
CA LYS A 52 14.57 6.91 -2.16
C LYS A 52 14.32 7.61 -0.82
N LEU A 53 13.62 8.74 -0.84
CA LEU A 53 13.25 9.46 0.36
C LEU A 53 12.34 8.60 1.26
N GLU A 54 11.38 7.89 0.67
CA GLU A 54 10.49 7.00 1.42
C GLU A 54 11.27 5.90 2.11
N LEU A 55 12.23 5.27 1.43
CA LEU A 55 13.04 4.21 2.01
C LEU A 55 13.97 4.71 3.14
N ALA A 56 14.36 5.96 3.08
CA ALA A 56 15.22 6.58 4.10
C ALA A 56 14.44 7.08 5.32
N ASP A 57 13.11 7.15 5.23
CA ASP A 57 12.25 7.66 6.28
C ASP A 57 12.23 6.70 7.47
N LYS A 58 12.48 7.23 8.68
CA LYS A 58 12.55 6.43 9.91
C LYS A 58 11.20 6.04 10.47
N GLU A 59 10.13 6.69 10.04
CA GLU A 59 8.76 6.44 10.48
C GLU A 59 7.92 5.78 9.41
N SER A 60 8.60 5.07 8.49
CA SER A 60 7.98 4.35 7.39
C SER A 60 8.79 3.09 7.10
N GLU A 61 8.12 2.05 6.64
CA GLU A 61 8.77 0.80 6.22
C GLU A 61 8.15 0.33 4.92
N THR A 62 9.00 -0.16 4.01
CA THR A 62 8.58 -0.74 2.74
C THR A 62 9.12 -2.15 2.61
N TYR A 63 8.26 -3.08 2.25
CA TYR A 63 8.57 -4.52 2.17
C TYR A 63 8.24 -5.06 0.80
N PHE A 64 9.06 -5.98 0.29
CA PHE A 64 8.65 -6.87 -0.78
C PHE A 64 8.01 -8.13 -0.23
N ILE A 65 7.03 -8.68 -0.95
CA ILE A 65 6.68 -10.08 -0.84
C ILE A 65 7.27 -10.78 -2.06
N LEU A 66 8.05 -11.81 -1.80
CA LEU A 66 8.80 -12.55 -2.82
C LEU A 66 8.22 -13.96 -2.91
N MET A 67 8.11 -14.44 -4.14
CA MET A 67 7.73 -15.82 -4.41
C MET A 67 8.84 -16.48 -5.20
N SER A 68 9.47 -17.51 -4.62
CA SER A 68 10.63 -18.18 -5.21
C SER A 68 11.72 -17.19 -5.63
N GLY A 69 11.99 -16.19 -4.77
CA GLY A 69 13.02 -15.18 -4.98
C GLY A 69 12.65 -14.02 -5.88
N LYS A 70 11.45 -13.99 -6.43
CA LYS A 70 10.98 -12.92 -7.33
C LYS A 70 9.98 -12.02 -6.62
N ALA A 71 10.14 -10.71 -6.77
CA ALA A 71 9.21 -9.74 -6.19
C ALA A 71 7.83 -9.87 -6.84
N ALA A 72 6.84 -10.23 -6.03
CA ALA A 72 5.45 -10.44 -6.46
C ALA A 72 4.55 -9.28 -6.08
N GLY A 73 4.99 -8.43 -5.15
CA GLY A 73 4.23 -7.29 -4.68
C GLY A 73 4.99 -6.53 -3.61
N PHE A 74 4.34 -5.52 -3.04
CA PHE A 74 4.98 -4.72 -2.01
C PHE A 74 3.98 -4.11 -1.04
N LEU A 75 4.50 -3.71 0.12
CA LEU A 75 3.76 -3.10 1.23
C LEU A 75 4.50 -1.85 1.68
N LYS A 76 3.75 -0.77 1.94
CA LYS A 76 4.29 0.41 2.62
C LYS A 76 3.42 0.74 3.81
N VAL A 77 4.06 0.89 4.96
CA VAL A 77 3.40 1.26 6.23
C VAL A 77 4.08 2.51 6.80
N ASN A 78 3.31 3.31 7.52
CA ASN A 78 3.78 4.57 8.10
C ASN A 78 3.22 4.72 9.51
N TRP A 79 3.91 5.52 10.33
CA TRP A 79 3.40 5.92 11.64
C TRP A 79 3.88 7.33 11.96
N ASP A 80 3.33 7.90 13.01
CA ASP A 80 3.66 9.26 13.48
C ASP A 80 3.61 10.30 12.34
N SER A 81 4.64 11.10 12.16
CA SER A 81 4.64 12.21 11.20
C SER A 81 4.72 11.78 9.74
N SER A 82 5.08 10.51 9.46
CA SER A 82 5.20 10.01 8.10
C SER A 82 3.90 9.48 7.51
N GLN A 83 2.83 9.46 8.29
CA GLN A 83 1.52 9.12 7.74
C GLN A 83 1.13 10.12 6.66
N THR A 84 0.43 9.65 5.64
CA THR A 84 0.01 10.49 4.51
C THR A 84 -0.97 11.57 4.95
N GLU A 85 -1.75 11.30 6.00
CA GLU A 85 -2.66 12.24 6.63
C GLU A 85 -2.71 11.99 8.12
N GLN A 86 -2.92 13.03 8.90
CA GLN A 86 -3.08 12.93 10.36
C GLN A 86 -4.57 12.84 10.70
N VAL A 87 -5.19 11.71 10.35
CA VAL A 87 -6.64 11.51 10.50
C VAL A 87 -7.05 10.92 11.83
N LEU A 88 -6.10 10.27 12.53
CA LEU A 88 -6.31 9.64 13.83
C LEU A 88 -5.10 9.89 14.71
N GLU A 89 -5.32 10.04 16.01
CA GLU A 89 -4.21 10.08 16.96
C GLU A 89 -3.73 8.66 17.26
N ASP A 90 -2.44 8.52 17.53
CA ASP A 90 -1.84 7.26 17.96
C ASP A 90 -2.14 6.12 16.96
N ALA A 91 -1.83 6.35 15.69
CA ALA A 91 -2.25 5.48 14.61
C ALA A 91 -1.09 4.99 13.73
N PHE A 92 -1.31 3.83 13.16
CA PHE A 92 -0.44 3.15 12.20
C PHE A 92 -1.17 3.11 10.85
N GLU A 93 -0.52 3.53 9.79
CA GLU A 93 -1.11 3.56 8.45
C GLU A 93 -0.59 2.43 7.57
N ILE A 94 -1.50 1.73 6.90
CA ILE A 94 -1.15 0.84 5.79
C ILE A 94 -1.42 1.63 4.51
N GLN A 95 -0.36 2.15 3.90
CA GLN A 95 -0.50 3.05 2.75
C GLN A 95 -0.64 2.31 1.43
N ARG A 96 0.18 1.27 1.21
CA ARG A 96 0.21 0.55 -0.07
C ARG A 96 0.30 -0.95 0.19
N VAL A 97 -0.61 -1.71 -0.42
CA VAL A 97 -0.59 -3.18 -0.44
C VAL A 97 -0.97 -3.58 -1.84
N TYR A 98 0.01 -4.01 -2.62
CA TYR A 98 -0.22 -4.36 -4.03
C TYR A 98 0.46 -5.68 -4.37
N ILE A 99 -0.26 -6.49 -5.16
CA ILE A 99 0.28 -7.74 -5.73
C ILE A 99 0.18 -7.62 -7.24
N LEU A 100 1.25 -7.98 -7.94
CA LEU A 100 1.25 -8.06 -9.39
C LEU A 100 0.17 -9.03 -9.86
N LYS A 101 -0.54 -8.66 -10.92
CA LYS A 101 -1.64 -9.47 -11.47
C LYS A 101 -1.23 -10.92 -11.72
N ALA A 102 0.00 -11.13 -12.22
CA ALA A 102 0.52 -12.46 -12.51
C ALA A 102 0.64 -13.35 -11.26
N TYR A 103 0.66 -12.76 -10.07
CA TYR A 103 0.78 -13.48 -8.79
C TYR A 103 -0.47 -13.43 -7.94
N GLN A 104 -1.58 -12.89 -8.46
CA GLN A 104 -2.85 -12.85 -7.74
C GLN A 104 -3.51 -14.25 -7.73
N GLY A 105 -4.37 -14.48 -6.74
CA GLY A 105 -5.05 -15.77 -6.60
C GLY A 105 -4.23 -16.85 -5.89
N LEU A 106 -3.06 -16.50 -5.36
CA LEU A 106 -2.16 -17.43 -4.67
C LEU A 106 -2.10 -17.19 -3.16
N GLY A 107 -2.94 -16.30 -2.64
CA GLY A 107 -2.98 -15.97 -1.21
C GLY A 107 -1.90 -15.00 -0.76
N LEU A 108 -1.13 -14.41 -1.67
CA LEU A 108 -0.03 -13.51 -1.33
C LEU A 108 -0.53 -12.18 -0.75
N GLY A 109 -1.61 -11.64 -1.29
CA GLY A 109 -2.22 -10.41 -0.78
C GLY A 109 -2.67 -10.57 0.67
N LYS A 110 -3.28 -11.71 0.99
CA LYS A 110 -3.68 -12.03 2.35
C LYS A 110 -2.48 -12.11 3.28
N GLN A 111 -1.43 -12.83 2.87
CA GLN A 111 -0.21 -12.95 3.67
C GLN A 111 0.44 -11.59 3.93
N LEU A 112 0.52 -10.75 2.90
CA LEU A 112 1.11 -9.42 3.01
C LEU A 112 0.29 -8.52 3.92
N PHE A 113 -1.03 -8.56 3.80
CA PHE A 113 -1.93 -7.78 4.63
C PHE A 113 -1.88 -8.23 6.10
N GLU A 114 -1.86 -9.53 6.35
CA GLU A 114 -1.74 -10.08 7.71
C GLU A 114 -0.40 -9.70 8.33
N PHE A 115 0.68 -9.68 7.53
CA PHE A 115 1.98 -9.18 7.97
C PHE A 115 1.89 -7.71 8.38
N ALA A 116 1.20 -6.88 7.59
CA ALA A 116 1.00 -5.47 7.92
C ALA A 116 0.25 -5.29 9.24
N LEU A 117 -0.80 -6.09 9.48
CA LEU A 117 -1.56 -6.06 10.72
C LEU A 117 -0.69 -6.48 11.91
N GLU A 118 0.17 -7.45 11.73
CA GLU A 118 1.12 -7.88 12.76
C GLU A 118 2.11 -6.75 13.09
N ARG A 119 2.63 -6.06 12.08
CA ARG A 119 3.50 -4.89 12.31
C ARG A 119 2.75 -3.78 13.04
N ALA A 120 1.50 -3.55 12.70
CA ALA A 120 0.65 -2.58 13.40
C ALA A 120 0.48 -2.96 14.88
N GLN A 121 0.21 -4.23 15.16
CA GLN A 121 0.05 -4.73 16.52
C GLN A 121 1.33 -4.57 17.34
N ILE A 122 2.48 -4.88 16.75
CA ILE A 122 3.80 -4.77 17.40
C ILE A 122 4.13 -3.30 17.70
N SER A 123 3.62 -2.35 16.90
CA SER A 123 3.92 -0.93 17.09
C SER A 123 3.45 -0.39 18.44
N GLY A 124 2.47 -1.02 19.07
CA GLY A 124 1.87 -0.54 20.32
C GLY A 124 0.94 0.64 20.16
N LEU A 125 0.67 1.06 18.92
CA LEU A 125 -0.26 2.17 18.65
C LEU A 125 -1.71 1.71 18.84
N SER A 126 -2.62 2.67 18.95
CA SER A 126 -4.03 2.37 19.27
C SER A 126 -4.87 1.97 18.08
N TRP A 127 -4.53 2.47 16.90
CA TRP A 127 -5.32 2.29 15.69
C TRP A 127 -4.46 1.88 14.52
N VAL A 128 -5.05 1.09 13.61
CA VAL A 128 -4.52 0.91 12.24
C VAL A 128 -5.58 1.43 11.28
N TRP A 129 -5.13 2.15 10.25
CA TRP A 129 -6.04 2.70 9.25
C TRP A 129 -5.46 2.56 7.84
N LEU A 130 -6.34 2.64 6.86
CA LEU A 130 -5.97 2.59 5.44
C LEU A 130 -7.00 3.34 4.61
N GLY A 131 -6.60 3.70 3.40
CA GLY A 131 -7.49 4.21 2.37
C GLY A 131 -7.78 3.11 1.36
N VAL A 132 -9.01 3.01 0.90
CA VAL A 132 -9.40 2.09 -0.15
C VAL A 132 -10.23 2.83 -1.18
N TRP A 133 -9.90 2.63 -2.47
CA TRP A 133 -10.65 3.25 -3.56
C TRP A 133 -12.11 2.85 -3.48
N GLU A 134 -13.02 3.83 -3.62
CA GLU A 134 -14.47 3.60 -3.46
C GLU A 134 -15.02 2.57 -4.46
N LYS A 135 -14.35 2.38 -5.60
CA LYS A 135 -14.74 1.41 -6.63
C LYS A 135 -14.15 0.02 -6.41
N ASN A 136 -13.24 -0.13 -5.44
CA ASN A 136 -12.60 -1.42 -5.14
C ASN A 136 -13.42 -2.21 -4.12
N VAL A 137 -14.59 -2.68 -4.54
CA VAL A 137 -15.54 -3.39 -3.67
C VAL A 137 -14.93 -4.66 -3.07
N LYS A 138 -14.13 -5.38 -3.86
CA LYS A 138 -13.47 -6.61 -3.40
C LYS A 138 -12.57 -6.35 -2.20
N ALA A 139 -11.76 -5.30 -2.26
CA ALA A 139 -10.89 -4.92 -1.14
C ALA A 139 -11.69 -4.45 0.07
N GLN A 140 -12.75 -3.67 -0.15
CA GLN A 140 -13.63 -3.22 0.93
C GLN A 140 -14.22 -4.39 1.71
N LEU A 141 -14.69 -5.42 1.00
CA LEU A 141 -15.25 -6.61 1.63
C LEU A 141 -14.17 -7.39 2.40
N LEU A 142 -12.98 -7.47 1.86
CA LEU A 142 -11.85 -8.11 2.53
C LEU A 142 -11.52 -7.40 3.85
N TYR A 143 -11.37 -6.08 3.80
CA TYR A 143 -11.03 -5.30 5.00
C TYR A 143 -12.12 -5.36 6.06
N ALA A 144 -13.39 -5.38 5.63
CA ALA A 144 -14.51 -5.56 6.57
C ALA A 144 -14.41 -6.87 7.35
N LYS A 145 -13.95 -7.95 6.70
CA LYS A 145 -13.74 -9.24 7.36
C LYS A 145 -12.67 -9.18 8.45
N TYR A 146 -11.69 -8.28 8.31
CA TYR A 146 -10.66 -8.08 9.33
C TYR A 146 -11.10 -7.13 10.44
N GLY A 147 -12.32 -6.60 10.37
CA GLY A 147 -12.86 -5.73 11.43
C GLY A 147 -12.63 -4.24 11.17
N PHE A 148 -12.26 -3.85 9.97
CA PHE A 148 -12.15 -2.44 9.61
C PHE A 148 -13.52 -1.82 9.41
N GLU A 149 -13.67 -0.57 9.83
CA GLU A 149 -14.89 0.23 9.68
C GLU A 149 -14.58 1.54 8.98
N GLN A 150 -15.46 1.97 8.09
CA GLN A 150 -15.32 3.28 7.46
C GLN A 150 -15.58 4.38 8.48
N PHE A 151 -14.67 5.36 8.56
CA PHE A 151 -14.83 6.50 9.47
C PHE A 151 -14.73 7.84 8.74
N SER A 152 -14.23 7.86 7.50
CA SER A 152 -14.11 9.08 6.71
C SER A 152 -13.91 8.73 5.25
N LYS A 153 -13.69 9.75 4.44
CA LYS A 153 -13.29 9.63 3.04
C LYS A 153 -12.47 10.84 2.65
N HIS A 154 -11.64 10.69 1.62
CA HIS A 154 -10.89 11.82 1.07
C HIS A 154 -10.81 11.69 -0.45
N SER A 155 -10.54 12.83 -1.12
CA SER A 155 -10.27 12.84 -2.55
C SER A 155 -8.77 12.68 -2.80
N PHE A 156 -8.42 12.02 -3.89
CA PHE A 156 -7.03 11.94 -4.36
C PHE A 156 -6.99 12.16 -5.87
N PHE A 157 -5.81 12.53 -6.37
CA PHE A 157 -5.64 12.85 -7.79
C PHE A 157 -4.85 11.78 -8.50
N VAL A 158 -5.32 11.39 -9.70
CA VAL A 158 -4.55 10.61 -10.67
C VAL A 158 -4.42 11.53 -11.89
N GLY A 159 -3.28 12.24 -11.99
CA GLY A 159 -3.13 13.34 -12.93
C GLY A 159 -4.13 14.46 -12.60
N ASN A 160 -4.97 14.83 -13.56
CA ASN A 160 -6.02 15.83 -13.39
C ASN A 160 -7.39 15.25 -12.99
N LYS A 161 -7.47 13.93 -12.85
CA LYS A 161 -8.71 13.24 -12.45
C LYS A 161 -8.78 13.14 -10.94
N VAL A 162 -9.97 13.35 -10.38
CA VAL A 162 -10.23 13.21 -8.95
C VAL A 162 -10.96 11.90 -8.69
N ASP A 163 -10.41 11.10 -7.79
CA ASP A 163 -11.04 9.89 -7.29
C ASP A 163 -11.26 10.01 -5.77
N THR A 164 -12.04 9.11 -5.20
CA THR A 164 -12.37 9.12 -3.77
C THR A 164 -11.93 7.81 -3.13
N ASP A 165 -11.24 7.94 -2.00
CA ASP A 165 -10.92 6.82 -1.13
C ASP A 165 -11.82 6.87 0.10
N TRP A 166 -12.27 5.70 0.54
CA TRP A 166 -12.83 5.52 1.87
C TRP A 166 -11.70 5.32 2.85
N LEU A 167 -11.77 5.98 4.00
CA LEU A 167 -10.81 5.78 5.08
C LEU A 167 -11.42 4.79 6.09
N LEU A 168 -10.70 3.69 6.32
CA LEU A 168 -11.12 2.60 7.19
C LEU A 168 -10.16 2.49 8.37
N LYS A 169 -10.69 2.17 9.55
CA LYS A 169 -9.88 1.99 10.75
C LYS A 169 -10.25 0.72 11.50
N LYS A 170 -9.30 0.24 12.31
CA LYS A 170 -9.49 -0.90 13.21
C LYS A 170 -8.74 -0.62 14.50
N SER A 171 -9.39 -0.91 15.64
CA SER A 171 -8.74 -0.81 16.94
C SER A 171 -7.70 -1.92 17.10
N LEU A 172 -6.56 -1.56 17.69
CA LEU A 172 -5.47 -2.50 18.01
C LEU A 172 -5.52 -2.94 19.49
N SER A 173 -6.45 -2.41 20.25
CA SER A 173 -6.63 -2.80 21.66
C SER A 173 -7.58 -3.96 21.81
#